data_6ed2e9e6fdc9a639e1f4b912009cc53a
#
_entry.id   6ed2e9e6fdc9a639e1f4b912009cc53a
#
_cell.length_a   1.000
_cell.length_b   1.000
_cell.length_c   1.000
_cell.angle_alpha   90.00
_cell.angle_beta   90.00
_cell.angle_gamma   90.00
#
_symmetry.space_group_name_H-M   'P 1'
#
loop_
_entity.id
_entity.type
_entity.pdbx_description
1 polymer ?
#
loop_
_entity_poly.entity_id
_entity_poly.type
_entity_poly.pdbx_seq_one_letter_code
_entity_poly.pdbx_strand_id
1 'polypeptide(L)'
;MKPVRSPDSAPAPRVLIVDDDVSVTNLFSRMLRLEGYEVWAGHTADDGLNLAQVHRPHAIILDLRMPLTSGLQLLRSIRALPGLAHTPVAIVTGDYYLAEDQSEEIRALGAELRYKPLWLDELVTLARDLLTVPVRD
;
A
#
# COMPACT_ATOMS: atom_id res chain seq x y z
N MET A 1 23.44 -5.24 -7.35
CA MET A 1 23.06 -6.45 -6.60
C MET A 1 22.78 -6.09 -5.16
N LYS A 2 21.70 -6.56 -4.60
CA LYS A 2 21.37 -6.32 -3.21
C LYS A 2 22.22 -7.21 -2.29
N PRO A 3 22.70 -6.69 -1.17
CA PRO A 3 23.37 -7.55 -0.20
C PRO A 3 22.40 -8.55 0.42
N VAL A 4 22.91 -9.71 0.76
CA VAL A 4 22.13 -10.72 1.48
C VAL A 4 21.95 -10.21 2.91
N ARG A 5 20.74 -10.33 3.45
CA ARG A 5 20.47 -9.92 4.82
C ARG A 5 21.22 -10.84 5.78
N SER A 6 21.82 -10.23 6.78
CA SER A 6 22.44 -10.97 7.86
C SER A 6 21.39 -11.67 8.71
N PRO A 7 21.68 -12.83 9.30
CA PRO A 7 20.75 -13.47 10.25
C PRO A 7 20.39 -12.57 11.43
N ASP A 8 21.25 -11.61 11.78
CA ASP A 8 21.01 -10.68 12.87
C ASP A 8 20.25 -9.44 12.47
N SER A 9 19.93 -9.30 11.17
CA SER A 9 19.16 -8.15 10.69
C SER A 9 17.71 -8.24 11.14
N ALA A 10 17.09 -7.10 11.33
CA ALA A 10 15.66 -7.04 11.58
C ALA A 10 14.91 -7.71 10.42
N PRO A 11 13.73 -8.28 10.67
CA PRO A 11 12.89 -8.82 9.58
C PRO A 11 12.64 -7.78 8.51
N ALA A 12 12.52 -8.23 7.27
CA ALA A 12 12.23 -7.34 6.15
C ALA A 12 10.88 -6.65 6.38
N PRO A 13 10.78 -5.35 6.09
CA PRO A 13 9.48 -4.67 6.12
C PRO A 13 8.52 -5.32 5.14
N ARG A 14 7.25 -5.39 5.53
CA ARG A 14 6.19 -6.03 4.74
C ARG A 14 5.35 -4.96 4.06
N VAL A 15 5.17 -5.09 2.77
CA VAL A 15 4.39 -4.15 1.95
C VAL A 15 3.27 -4.91 1.25
N LEU A 16 2.07 -4.37 1.30
CA LEU A 16 0.93 -4.89 0.56
C LEU A 16 0.59 -3.92 -0.57
N ILE A 17 0.43 -4.46 -1.78
CA ILE A 17 -0.03 -3.69 -2.93
C ILE A 17 -1.38 -4.26 -3.34
N VAL A 18 -2.37 -3.40 -3.56
CA VAL A 18 -3.69 -3.81 -4.05
C VAL A 18 -4.04 -2.99 -5.29
N ASP A 19 -4.14 -3.66 -6.41
CA ASP A 19 -4.49 -3.07 -7.71
C ASP A 19 -5.05 -4.19 -8.58
N ASP A 20 -6.12 -3.94 -9.31
CA ASP A 20 -6.72 -4.95 -10.19
C ASP A 20 -5.89 -5.24 -11.43
N ASP A 21 -4.93 -4.37 -11.76
CA ASP A 21 -4.01 -4.60 -12.87
C ASP A 21 -2.86 -5.53 -12.44
N VAL A 22 -2.94 -6.79 -12.86
CA VAL A 22 -1.96 -7.82 -12.51
C VAL A 22 -0.56 -7.46 -13.00
N SER A 23 -0.45 -6.85 -14.18
CA SER A 23 0.85 -6.44 -14.73
C SER A 23 1.52 -5.39 -13.85
N VAL A 24 0.74 -4.43 -13.36
CA VAL A 24 1.24 -3.37 -12.46
C VAL A 24 1.70 -3.98 -11.15
N THR A 25 0.87 -4.83 -10.52
CA THR A 25 1.24 -5.43 -9.24
C THR A 25 2.46 -6.33 -9.36
N ASN A 26 2.60 -7.06 -10.47
CA ASN A 26 3.78 -7.90 -10.71
C ASN A 26 5.04 -7.04 -10.82
N LEU A 27 4.99 -5.97 -11.59
CA LEU A 27 6.13 -5.08 -11.77
C LEU A 27 6.51 -4.39 -10.46
N PHE A 28 5.53 -3.83 -9.77
CA PHE A 28 5.76 -3.12 -8.51
C PHE A 28 6.28 -4.07 -7.43
N SER A 29 5.73 -5.27 -7.36
CA SER A 29 6.19 -6.27 -6.38
C SER A 29 7.64 -6.65 -6.61
N ARG A 30 8.03 -6.86 -7.88
CA ARG A 30 9.43 -7.19 -8.20
C ARG A 30 10.36 -6.05 -7.81
N MET A 31 9.99 -4.82 -8.10
CA MET A 31 10.81 -3.66 -7.78
C MET A 31 10.99 -3.51 -6.26
N LEU A 32 9.92 -3.67 -5.49
CA LEU A 32 10.01 -3.54 -4.04
C LEU A 32 10.76 -4.70 -3.39
N ARG A 33 10.63 -5.91 -3.94
CA ARG A 33 11.42 -7.05 -3.46
C ARG A 33 12.91 -6.84 -3.70
N LEU A 34 13.27 -6.21 -4.81
CA LEU A 34 14.67 -5.84 -5.07
C LEU A 34 15.20 -4.84 -4.05
N GLU A 35 14.33 -4.04 -3.45
CA GLU A 35 14.71 -3.12 -2.38
C GLU A 35 14.78 -3.81 -1.00
N GLY A 36 14.52 -5.09 -0.93
CA GLY A 36 14.65 -5.86 0.30
C GLY A 36 13.36 -6.04 1.08
N TYR A 37 12.21 -5.70 0.52
CA TYR A 37 10.91 -5.83 1.20
C TYR A 37 10.26 -7.17 0.90
N GLU A 38 9.46 -7.65 1.85
CA GLU A 38 8.50 -8.72 1.59
C GLU A 38 7.24 -8.06 1.03
N VAL A 39 6.71 -8.62 -0.07
CA VAL A 39 5.60 -7.98 -0.78
C VAL A 39 4.52 -9.00 -1.08
N TRP A 40 3.28 -8.63 -0.80
CA TRP A 40 2.08 -9.35 -1.20
C TRP A 40 1.27 -8.47 -2.13
N ALA A 41 0.58 -9.09 -3.08
CA ALA A 41 -0.25 -8.37 -4.05
C ALA A 41 -1.65 -8.94 -4.04
N GLY A 42 -2.63 -8.07 -3.83
CA GLY A 42 -4.04 -8.38 -3.97
C GLY A 42 -4.60 -7.71 -5.21
N HIS A 43 -5.57 -8.34 -5.85
CA HIS A 43 -6.15 -7.82 -7.10
C HIS A 43 -7.61 -7.43 -6.94
N THR A 44 -8.16 -7.63 -5.77
CA THR A 44 -9.50 -7.16 -5.36
C THR A 44 -9.42 -6.59 -3.96
N ALA A 45 -10.42 -5.82 -3.57
CA ALA A 45 -10.48 -5.29 -2.22
C ALA A 45 -10.59 -6.41 -1.17
N ASP A 46 -11.35 -7.46 -1.46
CA ASP A 46 -11.50 -8.61 -0.55
C ASP A 46 -10.16 -9.33 -0.36
N ASP A 47 -9.43 -9.58 -1.45
CA ASP A 47 -8.07 -10.15 -1.36
C ASP A 47 -7.15 -9.25 -0.54
N GLY A 48 -7.20 -7.95 -0.80
CA GLY A 48 -6.37 -6.99 -0.08
C GLY A 48 -6.64 -6.99 1.41
N LEU A 49 -7.92 -7.02 1.79
CA LEU A 49 -8.30 -7.06 3.21
C LEU A 49 -7.82 -8.35 3.88
N ASN A 50 -8.01 -9.48 3.20
CA ASN A 50 -7.57 -10.77 3.72
C ASN A 50 -6.05 -10.81 3.90
N LEU A 51 -5.30 -10.34 2.90
CA LEU A 51 -3.84 -10.28 2.97
C LEU A 51 -3.36 -9.36 4.10
N ALA A 52 -4.04 -8.23 4.29
CA ALA A 52 -3.72 -7.31 5.38
C ALA A 52 -3.92 -7.96 6.75
N GLN A 53 -5.01 -8.71 6.91
CA GLN A 53 -5.29 -9.41 8.17
C GLN A 53 -4.27 -10.52 8.45
N VAL A 54 -3.90 -11.27 7.42
CA VAL A 54 -2.99 -12.42 7.59
C VAL A 54 -1.55 -11.97 7.77
N HIS A 55 -1.08 -11.04 6.96
CA HIS A 55 0.34 -10.69 6.90
C HIS A 55 0.73 -9.44 7.69
N ARG A 56 -0.23 -8.64 8.11
CA ARG A 56 0.02 -7.44 8.91
C ARG A 56 1.12 -6.56 8.30
N PRO A 57 0.88 -5.99 7.11
CA PRO A 57 1.89 -5.19 6.45
C PRO A 57 2.25 -3.93 7.23
N HIS A 58 3.47 -3.46 7.03
CA HIS A 58 3.95 -2.21 7.61
C HIS A 58 3.59 -1.00 6.76
N ALA A 59 3.28 -1.23 5.47
CA ALA A 59 2.82 -0.19 4.56
C ALA A 59 1.91 -0.81 3.51
N ILE A 60 0.93 -0.04 3.05
CA ILE A 60 -0.06 -0.50 2.08
C ILE A 60 -0.19 0.53 0.97
N ILE A 61 -0.17 0.08 -0.28
CA ILE A 61 -0.36 0.92 -1.45
C ILE A 61 -1.60 0.39 -2.19
N LEU A 62 -2.62 1.22 -2.30
CA LEU A 62 -3.93 0.83 -2.84
C LEU A 62 -4.25 1.63 -4.10
N ASP A 63 -4.81 0.95 -5.11
CA ASP A 63 -5.49 1.64 -6.20
C ASP A 63 -6.89 2.06 -5.73
N LEU A 64 -7.31 3.27 -6.09
CA LEU A 64 -8.62 3.77 -5.72
C LEU A 64 -9.74 3.10 -6.54
N ARG A 65 -9.52 2.94 -7.84
CA ARG A 65 -10.54 2.44 -8.77
C ARG A 65 -10.34 0.94 -9.01
N MET A 66 -11.17 0.15 -8.37
CA MET A 66 -11.19 -1.30 -8.56
C MET A 66 -12.63 -1.77 -8.78
N PRO A 67 -12.82 -2.88 -9.52
CA PRO A 67 -14.16 -3.45 -9.67
C PRO A 67 -14.77 -3.82 -8.33
N LEU A 68 -16.07 -3.68 -8.21
CA LEU A 68 -16.93 -4.09 -7.09
C LEU A 68 -16.72 -3.24 -5.83
N THR A 69 -15.52 -3.08 -5.34
CA THR A 69 -15.23 -2.36 -4.09
C THR A 69 -14.04 -1.44 -4.31
N SER A 70 -14.22 -0.15 -4.02
CA SER A 70 -13.17 0.85 -4.23
C SER A 70 -12.06 0.74 -3.18
N GLY A 71 -10.91 1.35 -3.50
CA GLY A 71 -9.81 1.46 -2.55
C GLY A 71 -10.18 2.26 -1.30
N LEU A 72 -11.09 3.22 -1.42
CA LEU A 72 -11.56 3.99 -0.26
C LEU A 72 -12.35 3.11 0.72
N GLN A 73 -13.22 2.23 0.20
CA GLN A 73 -13.93 1.27 1.04
C GLN A 73 -12.97 0.30 1.72
N LEU A 74 -11.96 -0.15 0.98
CA LEU A 74 -10.91 -1.00 1.55
C LEU A 74 -10.14 -0.27 2.64
N LEU A 75 -9.79 1.00 2.42
CA LEU A 75 -9.12 1.81 3.43
C LEU A 75 -9.95 1.92 4.72
N ARG A 76 -11.24 2.16 4.59
CA ARG A 76 -12.16 2.19 5.75
C ARG A 76 -12.11 0.89 6.52
N SER A 77 -12.16 -0.24 5.81
CA SER A 77 -12.12 -1.57 6.41
C SER A 77 -10.79 -1.82 7.12
N ILE A 78 -9.68 -1.42 6.51
CA ILE A 78 -8.36 -1.55 7.12
C ILE A 78 -8.27 -0.74 8.42
N ARG A 79 -8.77 0.48 8.42
CA ARG A 79 -8.73 1.35 9.61
C ARG A 79 -9.57 0.80 10.76
N ALA A 80 -10.57 -0.02 10.46
CA ALA A 80 -11.40 -0.67 11.47
C ALA A 80 -10.76 -1.94 12.06
N LEU A 81 -9.68 -2.44 11.47
CA LEU A 81 -9.03 -3.67 11.95
C LEU A 81 -8.10 -3.37 13.12
N PRO A 82 -8.16 -4.19 14.19
CA PRO A 82 -7.19 -4.06 15.28
C PRO A 82 -5.76 -4.24 14.78
N GLY A 83 -4.89 -3.33 15.18
CA GLY A 83 -3.48 -3.38 14.79
C GLY A 83 -3.17 -2.75 13.43
N LEU A 84 -4.18 -2.36 12.65
CA LEU A 84 -3.98 -1.72 11.35
C LEU A 84 -4.56 -0.30 11.29
N ALA A 85 -5.07 0.21 12.41
CA ALA A 85 -5.70 1.53 12.46
C ALA A 85 -4.75 2.68 12.09
N HIS A 86 -3.45 2.48 12.27
CA HIS A 86 -2.43 3.50 12.01
C HIS A 86 -1.39 3.07 10.99
N THR A 87 -1.59 1.93 10.32
CA THR A 87 -0.66 1.47 9.28
C THR A 87 -0.59 2.51 8.16
N PRO A 88 0.61 2.95 7.77
CA PRO A 88 0.73 3.91 6.67
C PRO A 88 0.15 3.36 5.37
N VAL A 89 -0.70 4.16 4.74
CA VAL A 89 -1.38 3.80 3.50
C VAL A 89 -1.23 4.93 2.50
N ALA A 90 -0.97 4.59 1.24
CA ALA A 90 -1.08 5.50 0.12
C ALA A 90 -2.15 4.98 -0.84
N ILE A 91 -3.01 5.87 -1.29
CA ILE A 91 -3.94 5.59 -2.38
C ILE A 91 -3.38 6.21 -3.65
N VAL A 92 -3.29 5.41 -4.71
CA VAL A 92 -2.81 5.85 -6.02
C VAL A 92 -3.98 5.81 -6.99
N THR A 93 -4.21 6.89 -7.70
CA THR A 93 -5.36 6.99 -8.61
C THR A 93 -4.99 7.71 -9.90
N GLY A 94 -5.62 7.29 -11.01
CA GLY A 94 -5.57 8.03 -12.26
C GLY A 94 -6.65 9.10 -12.37
N ASP A 95 -7.49 9.25 -11.38
CA ASP A 95 -8.59 10.20 -11.37
C ASP A 95 -8.13 11.56 -10.82
N TYR A 96 -7.77 12.48 -11.70
CA TYR A 96 -7.32 13.81 -11.34
C TYR A 96 -8.47 14.73 -10.91
N TYR A 97 -9.70 14.31 -11.12
CA TYR A 97 -10.90 15.05 -10.77
C TYR A 97 -11.66 14.39 -9.64
N LEU A 98 -10.91 13.80 -8.72
CA LEU A 98 -11.48 13.16 -7.54
C LEU A 98 -12.34 14.15 -6.77
N ALA A 99 -13.54 13.73 -6.37
CA ALA A 99 -14.44 14.57 -5.60
C ALA A 99 -13.79 15.03 -4.30
N GLU A 100 -14.04 16.27 -3.92
CA GLU A 100 -13.40 16.87 -2.74
C GLU A 100 -13.70 16.09 -1.46
N ASP A 101 -14.95 15.62 -1.31
CA ASP A 101 -15.34 14.84 -0.14
C ASP A 101 -14.59 13.51 -0.05
N GLN A 102 -14.28 12.88 -1.19
CA GLN A 102 -13.48 11.66 -1.22
C GLN A 102 -12.02 11.94 -0.84
N SER A 103 -11.42 12.99 -1.38
CA SER A 103 -10.04 13.33 -1.04
C SER A 103 -9.90 13.77 0.42
N GLU A 104 -10.90 14.46 0.94
CA GLU A 104 -10.93 14.82 2.36
C GLU A 104 -11.03 13.58 3.26
N GLU A 105 -11.87 12.62 2.89
CA GLU A 105 -12.00 11.39 3.65
C GLU A 105 -10.72 10.57 3.63
N ILE A 106 -10.06 10.47 2.48
CA ILE A 106 -8.77 9.78 2.37
C ILE A 106 -7.76 10.39 3.33
N ARG A 107 -7.66 11.72 3.36
CA ARG A 107 -6.75 12.40 4.27
C ARG A 107 -7.16 12.24 5.73
N ALA A 108 -8.45 12.31 6.02
CA ALA A 108 -8.97 12.13 7.37
C ALA A 108 -8.67 10.72 7.91
N LEU A 109 -8.62 9.73 7.02
CA LEU A 109 -8.24 8.36 7.37
C LEU A 109 -6.71 8.18 7.42
N GLY A 110 -5.95 9.25 7.30
CA GLY A 110 -4.50 9.23 7.45
C GLY A 110 -3.76 8.63 6.27
N ALA A 111 -4.36 8.58 5.08
CA ALA A 111 -3.70 8.06 3.89
C ALA A 111 -3.15 9.19 3.03
N GLU A 112 -2.05 8.90 2.33
CA GLU A 112 -1.54 9.79 1.30
C GLU A 112 -2.30 9.55 0.00
N LEU A 113 -2.43 10.60 -0.82
CA LEU A 113 -3.03 10.51 -2.15
C LEU A 113 -1.95 10.81 -3.18
N ARG A 114 -1.78 9.90 -4.13
CA ARG A 114 -0.82 10.03 -5.23
C ARG A 114 -1.54 9.79 -6.53
N TYR A 115 -1.01 10.35 -7.62
CA TYR A 115 -1.63 10.24 -8.95
C TYR A 115 -0.80 9.39 -9.89
N LYS A 116 -1.49 8.59 -10.70
CA LYS A 116 -0.87 7.80 -11.78
C LYS A 116 -0.46 8.73 -12.94
N PRO A 117 0.59 8.38 -13.69
CA PRO A 117 1.40 7.19 -13.53
C PRO A 117 2.38 7.32 -12.37
N LEU A 118 2.61 6.21 -11.67
CA LEU A 118 3.61 6.16 -10.62
C LEU A 118 4.84 5.45 -11.20
N TRP A 119 5.92 6.20 -11.38
CA TRP A 119 7.16 5.66 -11.92
C TRP A 119 7.86 4.79 -10.88
N LEU A 120 8.74 3.88 -11.34
CA LEU A 120 9.36 2.92 -10.42
C LEU A 120 10.20 3.58 -9.32
N ASP A 121 10.91 4.66 -9.65
CA ASP A 121 11.68 5.41 -8.65
C ASP A 121 10.75 6.12 -7.65
N GLU A 122 9.61 6.61 -8.11
CA GLU A 122 8.59 7.21 -7.24
C GLU A 122 7.96 6.16 -6.33
N LEU A 123 7.72 4.96 -6.85
CA LEU A 123 7.21 3.84 -6.06
C LEU A 123 8.17 3.49 -4.92
N VAL A 124 9.46 3.39 -5.22
CA VAL A 124 10.48 3.07 -4.22
C VAL A 124 10.53 4.15 -3.15
N THR A 125 10.50 5.41 -3.56
CA THR A 125 10.50 6.54 -2.63
C THR A 125 9.24 6.54 -1.77
N LEU A 126 8.09 6.31 -2.37
CA LEU A 126 6.81 6.26 -1.65
C LEU A 126 6.82 5.15 -0.59
N ALA A 127 7.24 3.95 -0.96
CA ALA A 127 7.30 2.83 -0.02
C ALA A 127 8.26 3.14 1.15
N ARG A 128 9.42 3.70 0.85
CA ARG A 128 10.39 4.11 1.87
C ARG A 128 9.78 5.14 2.82
N ASP A 129 9.10 6.15 2.28
CA ASP A 129 8.50 7.20 3.09
C ASP A 129 7.39 6.65 3.99
N LEU A 130 6.56 5.76 3.47
CA LEU A 130 5.51 5.10 4.26
C LEU A 130 6.11 4.28 5.40
N LEU A 131 7.19 3.56 5.13
CA LEU A 131 7.83 2.67 6.11
C LEU A 131 8.61 3.44 7.18
N THR A 132 8.92 4.72 6.96
CA THR A 132 9.63 5.54 7.95
C THR A 132 8.70 6.38 8.82
N VAL A 133 7.40 6.39 8.54
CA VAL A 133 6.43 7.10 9.37
C VAL A 133 6.32 6.38 10.72
N PRO A 134 6.49 7.09 11.86
CA PRO A 134 6.29 6.45 13.16
C PRO A 134 4.85 5.97 13.32
N VAL A 135 4.70 4.73 13.80
CA VAL A 135 3.38 4.18 14.10
C VAL A 135 2.92 4.78 15.42
N ARG A 136 1.72 5.33 15.45
CA ARG A 136 1.13 5.88 16.67
C ARG A 136 0.29 4.81 17.37
N ASP A 137 0.47 4.75 18.63
CA ASP A 137 -0.34 3.85 19.46
C ASP A 137 -1.74 4.43 19.74
#